data_6d3eca9b9939964273cde9d54add336b
#
_entry.id   6d3eca9b9939964273cde9d54add336b
#
_cell.length_a   1.000
_cell.length_b   1.000
_cell.length_c   1.000
_cell.angle_alpha   90.00
_cell.angle_beta   90.00
_cell.angle_gamma   90.00
#
_symmetry.space_group_name_H-M   'P 1'
#
loop_
_entity.id
_entity.type
_entity.pdbx_description
1 polymer ?
#
loop_
_entity_poly.entity_id
_entity_poly.type
_entity_poly.pdbx_seq_one_letter_code
_entity_poly.pdbx_strand_id
1 'polypeptide(L)'
;MLNELQSKADLAGFLGLTLEKLDFFVYPTSMYDLYRNRLVPKRNGGYRELLIPRSDLKRAQRIIASELEKGYKPLPCVHGFIKGRSIKTNAENHIGSQVIVGLDIKDFFPSISSRRVYGLLVSKKLGLTPEVVFCISRIVATPKGLPQGAPSSPIISNMICLGMDKQLMHLSREYRYQYSRYADDLTFSFNSSYFFYRNFYSGGKLRLPNKLRNAITNFHGTESFELNEDKSFYSCSFSRQLVTGVVCNQKTNIKREQYRRLRSTLHRLSNGDIEGAMGCYYGKTIAKLTDAERGMFEASLRGSLVFYKSLIKDPWTSGPLMRLGSLYNKTKPENMPTFPVALQQDSLLYLEGDDGEENSFEGLGFYLPGYGLVTAWHVICDAVSHDKTSREIKLFSSDKTPLAIFRFGNEVVQDNKHDAAILQDVPPAILRNIPLLPSNMELLTKGDRISAYQHHFSESRFSFELHSGDLLRVGEPSEEGTLCYTNCSFRHGMSGGPVFNDLGQVVGIVHTATEHGKLGSFLPLRDCVRSTDVYGEWLLF
;
A
#
# COMPACT_ATOMS: atom_id res chain seq x y z
N MET A 1 16.96 -23.58 -4.55
CA MET A 1 17.48 -22.20 -4.26
C MET A 1 18.61 -21.89 -5.23
N LEU A 2 18.91 -20.59 -5.52
CA LEU A 2 19.99 -20.24 -6.50
C LEU A 2 21.34 -20.87 -6.17
N ASN A 3 21.68 -21.03 -4.88
CA ASN A 3 22.94 -21.63 -4.41
C ASN A 3 23.07 -23.13 -4.67
N GLU A 4 22.05 -23.80 -5.15
CA GLU A 4 22.05 -25.22 -5.51
C GLU A 4 22.41 -25.42 -6.99
N LEU A 5 22.35 -24.35 -7.78
CA LEU A 5 22.64 -24.39 -9.21
C LEU A 5 24.16 -24.48 -9.45
N GLN A 6 24.59 -25.55 -10.08
CA GLN A 6 26.01 -25.80 -10.33
C GLN A 6 26.44 -25.47 -11.77
N SER A 7 25.49 -25.52 -12.69
CA SER A 7 25.76 -25.37 -14.12
C SER A 7 24.78 -24.42 -14.79
N LYS A 8 25.11 -24.03 -16.02
CA LYS A 8 24.23 -23.29 -16.92
C LYS A 8 22.95 -24.07 -17.25
N ALA A 9 23.03 -25.40 -17.33
CA ALA A 9 21.88 -26.26 -17.59
C ALA A 9 20.89 -26.19 -16.41
N ASP A 10 21.39 -26.24 -15.16
CA ASP A 10 20.56 -26.09 -13.97
C ASP A 10 19.87 -24.72 -13.95
N LEU A 11 20.61 -23.66 -14.31
CA LEU A 11 20.04 -22.32 -14.39
C LEU A 11 18.95 -22.24 -15.46
N ALA A 12 19.15 -22.85 -16.63
CA ALA A 12 18.12 -22.89 -17.69
C ALA A 12 16.86 -23.59 -17.20
N GLY A 13 16.98 -24.77 -16.60
CA GLY A 13 15.86 -25.50 -16.01
C GLY A 13 15.16 -24.70 -14.92
N PHE A 14 15.91 -24.07 -14.02
CA PHE A 14 15.38 -23.23 -12.94
C PHE A 14 14.58 -22.02 -13.47
N LEU A 15 15.02 -21.40 -14.57
CA LEU A 15 14.33 -20.26 -15.19
C LEU A 15 13.19 -20.69 -16.12
N GLY A 16 13.00 -22.00 -16.35
CA GLY A 16 12.04 -22.54 -17.30
C GLY A 16 12.38 -22.16 -18.75
N LEU A 17 13.67 -22.22 -19.10
CA LEU A 17 14.23 -21.89 -20.42
C LEU A 17 14.92 -23.09 -21.03
N THR A 18 14.99 -23.14 -22.38
CA THR A 18 15.94 -24.01 -23.09
C THR A 18 17.35 -23.44 -22.97
N LEU A 19 18.38 -24.29 -23.16
CA LEU A 19 19.78 -23.84 -23.18
C LEU A 19 20.02 -22.80 -24.29
N GLU A 20 19.46 -23.00 -25.45
CA GLU A 20 19.54 -22.07 -26.58
C GLU A 20 18.96 -20.70 -26.24
N LYS A 21 17.81 -20.68 -25.53
CA LYS A 21 17.18 -19.43 -25.12
C LYS A 21 18.00 -18.73 -24.03
N LEU A 22 18.59 -19.47 -23.11
CA LEU A 22 19.51 -18.94 -22.12
C LEU A 22 20.76 -18.35 -22.81
N ASP A 23 21.32 -19.05 -23.79
CA ASP A 23 22.46 -18.56 -24.61
C ASP A 23 22.14 -17.26 -25.32
N PHE A 24 20.96 -17.17 -25.91
CA PHE A 24 20.49 -15.93 -26.51
C PHE A 24 20.43 -14.75 -25.52
N PHE A 25 20.08 -14.98 -24.24
CA PHE A 25 20.10 -13.93 -23.23
C PHE A 25 21.52 -13.57 -22.79
N VAL A 26 22.41 -14.55 -22.70
CA VAL A 26 23.79 -14.36 -22.24
C VAL A 26 24.66 -13.72 -23.33
N TYR A 27 24.42 -14.09 -24.59
CA TYR A 27 25.21 -13.67 -25.79
C TYR A 27 24.32 -13.04 -26.87
N PRO A 28 23.57 -11.97 -26.58
CA PRO A 28 22.70 -11.36 -27.57
C PRO A 28 23.54 -10.67 -28.67
N THR A 29 23.07 -10.75 -29.89
CA THR A 29 23.69 -10.03 -31.02
C THR A 29 23.53 -8.52 -30.85
N SER A 30 22.38 -8.10 -30.33
CA SER A 30 22.07 -6.71 -30.02
C SER A 30 21.28 -6.58 -28.72
N MET A 31 21.49 -5.49 -27.98
CA MET A 31 20.63 -5.14 -26.82
C MET A 31 19.16 -4.97 -27.19
N TYR A 32 18.86 -4.53 -28.40
CA TYR A 32 17.49 -4.36 -28.89
C TYR A 32 16.75 -5.68 -29.11
N ASP A 33 17.46 -6.79 -29.17
CA ASP A 33 16.85 -8.12 -29.20
C ASP A 33 16.23 -8.49 -27.86
N LEU A 34 16.78 -7.96 -26.77
CA LEU A 34 16.37 -8.23 -25.39
C LEU A 34 15.48 -7.15 -24.79
N TYR A 35 15.64 -5.89 -25.20
CA TYR A 35 14.96 -4.74 -24.61
C TYR A 35 14.27 -3.87 -25.68
N ARG A 36 13.10 -3.32 -25.29
CA ARG A 36 12.48 -2.21 -26.01
C ARG A 36 12.87 -0.91 -25.33
N ASN A 37 13.31 0.06 -26.12
CA ASN A 37 13.61 1.39 -25.64
C ASN A 37 12.34 2.26 -25.61
N ARG A 38 12.07 2.95 -24.49
CA ARG A 38 10.99 3.93 -24.35
C ARG A 38 11.51 5.19 -23.70
N LEU A 39 11.35 6.32 -24.39
CA LEU A 39 11.66 7.63 -23.85
C LEU A 39 10.48 8.17 -23.04
N VAL A 40 10.70 8.54 -21.79
CA VAL A 40 9.71 9.14 -20.90
C VAL A 40 10.17 10.57 -20.55
N PRO A 41 9.33 11.59 -20.74
CA PRO A 41 9.71 12.97 -20.42
C PRO A 41 9.97 13.15 -18.92
N LYS A 42 11.03 13.84 -18.56
CA LYS A 42 11.34 14.26 -17.19
C LYS A 42 10.58 15.54 -16.85
N ARG A 43 10.23 15.73 -15.56
CA ARG A 43 9.54 16.95 -15.09
C ARG A 43 10.33 18.25 -15.33
N ASN A 44 11.63 18.17 -15.30
CA ASN A 44 12.54 19.33 -15.46
C ASN A 44 13.10 19.44 -16.89
N GLY A 45 12.42 18.86 -17.88
CA GLY A 45 12.86 18.81 -19.27
C GLY A 45 13.79 17.62 -19.57
N GLY A 46 13.93 17.32 -20.88
CA GLY A 46 14.65 16.15 -21.35
C GLY A 46 13.88 14.83 -21.19
N TYR A 47 14.54 13.73 -21.51
CA TYR A 47 13.94 12.39 -21.52
C TYR A 47 14.71 11.43 -20.62
N ARG A 48 13.99 10.45 -20.08
CA ARG A 48 14.54 9.27 -19.41
C ARG A 48 14.38 8.08 -20.34
N GLU A 49 15.47 7.40 -20.61
CA GLU A 49 15.46 6.16 -21.37
C GLU A 49 15.07 4.99 -20.46
N LEU A 50 13.98 4.32 -20.77
CA LEU A 50 13.56 3.09 -20.12
C LEU A 50 13.87 1.91 -21.03
N LEU A 51 14.66 0.97 -20.53
CA LEU A 51 14.96 -0.30 -21.19
C LEU A 51 13.98 -1.35 -20.64
N ILE A 52 12.92 -1.61 -21.40
CA ILE A 52 11.86 -2.54 -21.01
C ILE A 52 12.24 -3.93 -21.54
N PRO A 53 12.53 -4.93 -20.67
CA PRO A 53 12.87 -6.27 -21.12
C PRO A 53 11.68 -6.92 -21.82
N ARG A 54 11.95 -7.71 -22.87
CA ARG A 54 10.95 -8.54 -23.55
C ARG A 54 10.41 -9.61 -22.59
N SER A 55 9.24 -10.18 -22.89
CA SER A 55 8.45 -11.04 -21.99
C SER A 55 9.26 -12.14 -21.30
N ASP A 56 10.03 -12.92 -22.08
CA ASP A 56 10.79 -14.06 -21.56
C ASP A 56 11.95 -13.62 -20.67
N LEU A 57 12.71 -12.61 -21.11
CA LEU A 57 13.76 -12.02 -20.28
C LEU A 57 13.19 -11.41 -19.00
N LYS A 58 12.05 -10.72 -19.11
CA LYS A 58 11.36 -10.14 -17.95
C LYS A 58 10.93 -11.21 -16.94
N ARG A 59 10.46 -12.37 -17.43
CA ARG A 59 10.11 -13.52 -16.59
C ARG A 59 11.36 -14.06 -15.88
N ALA A 60 12.45 -14.32 -16.60
CA ALA A 60 13.71 -14.76 -16.02
C ALA A 60 14.25 -13.80 -14.95
N GLN A 61 14.25 -12.49 -15.25
CA GLN A 61 14.65 -11.46 -14.30
C GLN A 61 13.75 -11.39 -13.03
N ARG A 62 12.44 -11.66 -13.16
CA ARG A 62 11.54 -11.75 -11.99
C ARG A 62 11.84 -12.94 -11.10
N ILE A 63 12.13 -14.11 -11.69
CA ILE A 63 12.51 -15.31 -10.95
C ILE A 63 13.81 -15.05 -10.17
N ILE A 64 14.83 -14.51 -10.85
CA ILE A 64 16.10 -14.15 -10.20
C ILE A 64 15.87 -13.12 -9.09
N ALA A 65 15.09 -12.06 -9.34
CA ALA A 65 14.78 -11.05 -8.33
C ALA A 65 14.13 -11.65 -7.08
N SER A 66 13.10 -12.49 -7.28
CA SER A 66 12.39 -13.16 -6.19
C SER A 66 13.32 -14.02 -5.32
N GLU A 67 14.28 -14.72 -5.92
CA GLU A 67 15.25 -15.52 -5.17
C GLU A 67 16.26 -14.65 -4.40
N LEU A 68 16.72 -13.55 -5.01
CA LEU A 68 17.61 -12.61 -4.33
C LEU A 68 16.91 -11.92 -3.15
N GLU A 69 15.63 -11.60 -3.28
CA GLU A 69 14.81 -11.01 -2.22
C GLU A 69 14.69 -11.90 -1.00
N LYS A 70 14.60 -13.24 -1.16
CA LYS A 70 14.53 -14.19 -0.03
C LYS A 70 15.78 -14.12 0.86
N GLY A 71 16.95 -13.87 0.28
CA GLY A 71 18.23 -13.74 0.98
C GLY A 71 18.57 -12.35 1.48
N TYR A 72 17.81 -11.33 1.04
CA TYR A 72 18.10 -9.94 1.35
C TYR A 72 17.40 -9.47 2.63
N LYS A 73 18.19 -9.03 3.61
CA LYS A 73 17.68 -8.38 4.85
C LYS A 73 17.89 -6.88 4.75
N PRO A 74 16.83 -6.08 4.47
CA PRO A 74 16.97 -4.64 4.33
C PRO A 74 17.31 -3.97 5.66
N LEU A 75 18.26 -3.03 5.63
CA LEU A 75 18.57 -2.20 6.79
C LEU A 75 17.38 -1.28 7.14
N PRO A 76 17.25 -0.81 8.39
CA PRO A 76 16.17 0.09 8.81
C PRO A 76 16.07 1.36 7.95
N CYS A 77 17.21 1.88 7.49
CA CYS A 77 17.30 3.12 6.69
C CYS A 77 16.82 2.96 5.23
N VAL A 78 16.64 1.76 4.69
CA VAL A 78 16.29 1.53 3.28
C VAL A 78 14.78 1.45 3.12
N HIS A 79 14.17 2.37 2.37
CA HIS A 79 12.73 2.43 2.14
C HIS A 79 12.32 2.17 0.69
N GLY A 80 13.18 2.46 -0.28
CA GLY A 80 12.90 2.21 -1.69
C GLY A 80 12.91 0.73 -2.05
N PHE A 81 11.89 0.27 -2.78
CA PHE A 81 11.78 -1.10 -3.31
C PHE A 81 11.69 -2.19 -2.23
N ILE A 82 11.22 -1.90 -1.05
CA ILE A 82 11.05 -2.85 0.05
C ILE A 82 9.56 -3.04 0.33
N LYS A 83 9.13 -4.30 0.40
CA LYS A 83 7.74 -4.64 0.74
C LYS A 83 7.38 -4.07 2.13
N GLY A 84 6.21 -3.44 2.23
CA GLY A 84 5.75 -2.80 3.46
C GLY A 84 6.37 -1.43 3.75
N ARG A 85 7.31 -0.94 2.91
CA ARG A 85 7.88 0.42 3.02
C ARG A 85 7.46 1.29 1.85
N SER A 86 7.45 2.60 2.06
CA SER A 86 6.96 3.57 1.07
C SER A 86 7.65 4.92 1.23
N ILE A 87 7.34 5.87 0.36
CA ILE A 87 7.76 7.28 0.52
C ILE A 87 7.23 7.90 1.81
N LYS A 88 6.08 7.42 2.33
CA LYS A 88 5.52 7.83 3.63
C LYS A 88 6.41 7.36 4.77
N THR A 89 6.70 6.05 4.84
CA THR A 89 7.58 5.50 5.88
C THR A 89 8.99 6.10 5.83
N ASN A 90 9.48 6.47 4.63
CA ASN A 90 10.72 7.22 4.47
C ASN A 90 10.63 8.61 5.11
N ALA A 91 9.58 9.37 4.83
CA ALA A 91 9.37 10.71 5.37
C ALA A 91 9.11 10.71 6.89
N GLU A 92 8.45 9.68 7.42
CA GLU A 92 8.15 9.54 8.84
C GLU A 92 9.40 9.51 9.72
N ASN A 93 10.52 9.00 9.22
CA ASN A 93 11.80 9.01 9.94
C ASN A 93 12.37 10.43 10.18
N HIS A 94 11.87 11.42 9.46
CA HIS A 94 12.44 12.77 9.46
C HIS A 94 11.49 13.84 10.02
N ILE A 95 10.35 13.41 10.57
CA ILE A 95 9.35 14.31 11.18
C ILE A 95 9.97 15.06 12.37
N GLY A 96 9.69 16.36 12.47
CA GLY A 96 10.11 17.20 13.59
C GLY A 96 11.58 17.61 13.55
N SER A 97 12.33 17.25 12.53
CA SER A 97 13.74 17.62 12.39
C SER A 97 13.92 19.12 12.12
N GLN A 98 14.95 19.74 12.69
CA GLN A 98 15.24 21.15 12.46
C GLN A 98 15.78 21.43 11.05
N VAL A 99 16.61 20.52 10.53
CA VAL A 99 17.14 20.64 9.17
C VAL A 99 17.08 19.29 8.46
N ILE A 100 16.66 19.29 7.20
CA ILE A 100 16.71 18.15 6.29
C ILE A 100 17.65 18.46 5.15
N VAL A 101 18.51 17.49 4.81
CA VAL A 101 19.39 17.49 3.64
C VAL A 101 18.97 16.36 2.72
N GLY A 102 18.72 16.69 1.45
CA GLY A 102 18.48 15.72 0.38
C GLY A 102 19.65 15.69 -0.58
N LEU A 103 20.12 14.49 -0.91
CA LEU A 103 21.14 14.22 -1.92
C LEU A 103 20.60 13.22 -2.93
N ASP A 104 20.96 13.40 -4.21
CA ASP A 104 20.55 12.54 -5.32
C ASP A 104 21.79 11.88 -5.95
N ILE A 105 21.74 10.58 -6.18
CA ILE A 105 22.81 9.87 -6.90
C ILE A 105 22.54 10.00 -8.40
N LYS A 106 23.53 10.57 -9.11
CA LYS A 106 23.42 10.75 -10.55
C LYS A 106 23.40 9.40 -11.28
N ASP A 107 22.47 9.27 -12.21
CA ASP A 107 22.31 8.08 -13.06
C ASP A 107 22.39 6.75 -12.29
N PHE A 108 21.69 6.65 -11.17
CA PHE A 108 21.79 5.59 -10.17
C PHE A 108 21.85 4.18 -10.75
N PHE A 109 20.86 3.76 -11.55
CA PHE A 109 20.88 2.43 -12.14
C PHE A 109 21.99 2.25 -13.19
N PRO A 110 22.20 3.17 -14.14
CA PRO A 110 23.31 3.09 -15.09
C PRO A 110 24.69 3.12 -14.42
N SER A 111 24.86 3.80 -13.30
CA SER A 111 26.15 3.82 -12.57
C SER A 111 26.51 2.50 -11.89
N ILE A 112 25.55 1.56 -11.80
CA ILE A 112 25.80 0.21 -11.30
C ILE A 112 26.21 -0.66 -12.47
N SER A 113 27.50 -0.77 -12.73
CA SER A 113 28.07 -1.53 -13.86
C SER A 113 27.83 -3.03 -13.74
N SER A 114 27.89 -3.74 -14.87
CA SER A 114 27.84 -5.21 -14.89
C SER A 114 28.95 -5.86 -14.05
N ARG A 115 30.12 -5.20 -13.95
CA ARG A 115 31.23 -5.63 -13.09
C ARG A 115 30.85 -5.60 -11.61
N ARG A 116 30.17 -4.54 -11.14
CA ARG A 116 29.67 -4.47 -9.76
C ARG A 116 28.64 -5.54 -9.48
N VAL A 117 27.75 -5.80 -10.44
CA VAL A 117 26.75 -6.88 -10.34
C VAL A 117 27.43 -8.25 -10.25
N TYR A 118 28.42 -8.50 -11.09
CA TYR A 118 29.22 -9.72 -11.05
C TYR A 118 29.92 -9.87 -9.69
N GLY A 119 30.58 -8.82 -9.20
CA GLY A 119 31.24 -8.82 -7.89
C GLY A 119 30.29 -9.09 -6.71
N LEU A 120 29.05 -8.59 -6.78
CA LEU A 120 28.01 -8.91 -5.80
C LEU A 120 27.66 -10.40 -5.85
N LEU A 121 27.45 -10.96 -7.02
CA LEU A 121 27.00 -12.34 -7.23
C LEU A 121 28.09 -13.38 -6.88
N VAL A 122 29.38 -13.07 -7.09
CA VAL A 122 30.53 -13.93 -6.71
C VAL A 122 30.69 -14.01 -5.18
N SER A 123 30.03 -13.13 -4.43
CA SER A 123 30.21 -13.11 -2.98
C SER A 123 29.90 -14.49 -2.35
N LYS A 124 30.75 -14.94 -1.43
CA LYS A 124 30.59 -16.24 -0.71
C LYS A 124 29.21 -16.40 -0.05
N LYS A 125 28.52 -15.28 0.21
CA LYS A 125 27.18 -15.29 0.82
C LYS A 125 26.10 -15.89 -0.07
N LEU A 126 26.27 -15.79 -1.39
CA LEU A 126 25.30 -16.32 -2.36
C LEU A 126 25.60 -17.76 -2.79
N GLY A 127 26.86 -18.24 -2.62
CA GLY A 127 27.25 -19.62 -2.88
C GLY A 127 27.11 -20.08 -4.34
N LEU A 128 27.12 -19.12 -5.30
CA LEU A 128 26.93 -19.39 -6.72
C LEU A 128 28.25 -19.80 -7.39
N THR A 129 28.18 -20.73 -8.35
CA THR A 129 29.33 -21.09 -9.20
C THR A 129 29.67 -19.95 -10.17
N PRO A 130 30.95 -19.83 -10.60
CA PRO A 130 31.35 -18.78 -11.56
C PRO A 130 30.54 -18.80 -12.86
N GLU A 131 30.17 -19.97 -13.37
CA GLU A 131 29.36 -20.12 -14.57
C GLU A 131 27.96 -19.55 -14.39
N VAL A 132 27.29 -19.89 -13.29
CA VAL A 132 25.94 -19.36 -12.95
C VAL A 132 25.99 -17.86 -12.71
N VAL A 133 27.01 -17.37 -12.01
CA VAL A 133 27.22 -15.93 -11.79
C VAL A 133 27.37 -15.19 -13.10
N PHE A 134 28.18 -15.72 -14.02
CA PHE A 134 28.35 -15.12 -15.34
C PHE A 134 27.01 -15.00 -16.09
N CYS A 135 26.26 -16.10 -16.17
CA CYS A 135 24.97 -16.12 -16.85
C CYS A 135 23.97 -15.13 -16.21
N ILE A 136 23.82 -15.16 -14.88
CA ILE A 136 22.90 -14.25 -14.16
C ILE A 136 23.31 -12.80 -14.39
N SER A 137 24.61 -12.47 -14.29
CA SER A 137 25.09 -11.10 -14.50
C SER A 137 24.74 -10.54 -15.87
N ARG A 138 24.78 -11.39 -16.89
CA ARG A 138 24.41 -11.02 -18.29
C ARG A 138 22.91 -10.84 -18.47
N ILE A 139 22.09 -11.63 -17.76
CA ILE A 139 20.62 -11.54 -17.78
C ILE A 139 20.12 -10.25 -17.12
N VAL A 140 20.74 -9.84 -16.01
CA VAL A 140 20.23 -8.75 -15.17
C VAL A 140 20.86 -7.40 -15.42
N ALA A 141 22.03 -7.35 -16.07
CA ALA A 141 22.75 -6.11 -16.37
C ALA A 141 23.07 -5.99 -17.88
N THR A 142 23.20 -4.76 -18.33
CA THR A 142 23.61 -4.40 -19.69
C THR A 142 25.01 -3.80 -19.68
N PRO A 143 25.68 -3.63 -20.82
CA PRO A 143 26.94 -2.89 -20.89
C PRO A 143 26.85 -1.46 -20.34
N LYS A 144 25.65 -0.86 -20.34
CA LYS A 144 25.36 0.47 -19.78
C LYS A 144 24.99 0.46 -18.29
N GLY A 145 25.16 -0.67 -17.60
CA GLY A 145 24.77 -0.85 -16.20
C GLY A 145 23.40 -1.51 -16.01
N LEU A 146 22.78 -1.33 -14.82
CA LEU A 146 21.46 -1.86 -14.56
C LEU A 146 20.40 -1.14 -15.40
N PRO A 147 19.55 -1.90 -16.13
CA PRO A 147 18.53 -1.29 -16.97
C PRO A 147 17.41 -0.67 -16.16
N GLN A 148 17.05 0.59 -16.47
CA GLN A 148 15.85 1.23 -15.91
C GLN A 148 14.60 0.60 -16.54
N GLY A 149 13.86 -0.20 -15.77
CA GLY A 149 12.66 -0.93 -16.20
C GLY A 149 12.76 -2.45 -16.09
N ALA A 150 13.93 -2.99 -15.75
CA ALA A 150 14.07 -4.41 -15.44
C ALA A 150 13.62 -4.72 -14.00
N PRO A 151 12.85 -5.81 -13.78
CA PRO A 151 12.35 -6.16 -12.44
C PRO A 151 13.44 -6.56 -11.45
N SER A 152 14.62 -6.96 -11.91
CA SER A 152 15.77 -7.32 -11.06
C SER A 152 16.60 -6.11 -10.60
N SER A 153 16.54 -4.97 -11.29
CA SER A 153 17.35 -3.79 -10.96
C SER A 153 17.12 -3.24 -9.54
N PRO A 154 15.89 -3.19 -9.01
CA PRO A 154 15.62 -2.69 -7.66
C PRO A 154 16.33 -3.48 -6.56
N ILE A 155 16.19 -4.80 -6.52
CA ILE A 155 16.80 -5.64 -5.49
C ILE A 155 18.33 -5.62 -5.58
N ILE A 156 18.88 -5.71 -6.80
CA ILE A 156 20.34 -5.69 -7.01
C ILE A 156 20.93 -4.36 -6.56
N SER A 157 20.28 -3.23 -6.89
CA SER A 157 20.73 -1.92 -6.43
C SER A 157 20.74 -1.80 -4.90
N ASN A 158 19.72 -2.33 -4.22
CA ASN A 158 19.67 -2.36 -2.76
C ASN A 158 20.78 -3.23 -2.16
N MET A 159 21.06 -4.37 -2.74
CA MET A 159 22.14 -5.26 -2.29
C MET A 159 23.52 -4.60 -2.46
N ILE A 160 23.76 -3.91 -3.57
CA ILE A 160 25.01 -3.18 -3.83
C ILE A 160 25.19 -2.01 -2.86
N CYS A 161 24.12 -1.28 -2.55
CA CYS A 161 24.17 -0.16 -1.63
C CYS A 161 24.33 -0.57 -0.14
N LEU A 162 24.24 -1.85 0.19
CA LEU A 162 24.31 -2.33 1.59
C LEU A 162 25.56 -1.85 2.33
N GLY A 163 26.71 -1.83 1.67
CA GLY A 163 27.97 -1.33 2.24
C GLY A 163 27.94 0.17 2.54
N MET A 164 27.46 0.95 1.57
CA MET A 164 27.24 2.39 1.71
C MET A 164 26.27 2.69 2.87
N ASP A 165 25.12 2.04 2.89
CA ASP A 165 24.10 2.25 3.93
C ASP A 165 24.66 1.97 5.33
N LYS A 166 25.43 0.90 5.50
CA LYS A 166 26.10 0.58 6.77
C LYS A 166 27.09 1.66 7.21
N GLN A 167 27.91 2.14 6.30
CA GLN A 167 28.87 3.22 6.60
C GLN A 167 28.15 4.51 6.98
N LEU A 168 27.11 4.90 6.24
CA LEU A 168 26.32 6.10 6.54
C LEU A 168 25.58 5.97 7.88
N MET A 169 25.03 4.80 8.21
CA MET A 169 24.45 4.56 9.53
C MET A 169 25.50 4.60 10.65
N HIS A 170 26.72 4.13 10.40
CA HIS A 170 27.80 4.22 11.38
C HIS A 170 28.20 5.70 11.64
N LEU A 171 28.35 6.50 10.59
CA LEU A 171 28.67 7.92 10.67
C LEU A 171 27.56 8.76 11.32
N SER A 172 26.34 8.27 11.39
CA SER A 172 25.21 8.98 12.01
C SER A 172 25.47 9.37 13.46
N ARG A 173 26.23 8.57 14.20
CA ARG A 173 26.62 8.86 15.60
C ARG A 173 27.59 10.02 15.69
N GLU A 174 28.60 10.07 14.80
CA GLU A 174 29.62 11.13 14.75
C GLU A 174 28.99 12.47 14.33
N TYR A 175 28.14 12.44 13.28
CA TYR A 175 27.55 13.63 12.66
C TYR A 175 26.12 13.94 13.14
N ARG A 176 25.59 13.19 14.13
CA ARG A 176 24.30 13.42 14.79
C ARG A 176 23.14 13.64 13.83
N TYR A 177 23.04 12.81 12.78
CA TYR A 177 21.94 12.83 11.82
C TYR A 177 21.12 11.52 11.87
N GLN A 178 19.87 11.62 11.45
CA GLN A 178 19.07 10.47 11.04
C GLN A 178 19.26 10.28 9.53
N TYR A 179 19.44 9.03 9.09
CA TYR A 179 19.66 8.68 7.68
C TYR A 179 18.59 7.76 7.17
N SER A 180 18.11 8.02 5.94
CA SER A 180 17.32 7.08 5.18
C SER A 180 17.61 7.16 3.68
N ARG A 181 17.26 6.09 2.96
CA ARG A 181 17.44 6.02 1.50
C ARG A 181 16.18 5.49 0.82
N TYR A 182 15.78 6.17 -0.23
CA TYR A 182 14.74 5.73 -1.15
C TYR A 182 15.29 5.69 -2.58
N ALA A 183 15.74 4.51 -3.04
CA ALA A 183 16.47 4.33 -4.31
C ALA A 183 17.75 5.19 -4.37
N ASP A 184 17.77 6.19 -5.25
CA ASP A 184 18.80 7.19 -5.47
C ASP A 184 18.73 8.40 -4.52
N ASP A 185 17.57 8.61 -3.86
CA ASP A 185 17.37 9.71 -2.92
C ASP A 185 17.94 9.35 -1.53
N LEU A 186 18.98 10.05 -1.08
CA LEU A 186 19.56 9.95 0.25
C LEU A 186 19.05 11.12 1.09
N THR A 187 18.50 10.84 2.26
CA THR A 187 17.99 11.87 3.16
C THR A 187 18.71 11.82 4.50
N PHE A 188 19.16 12.99 4.94
CA PHE A 188 19.77 13.20 6.25
C PHE A 188 18.97 14.26 7.00
N SER A 189 18.67 14.04 8.27
CA SER A 189 18.00 15.05 9.07
C SER A 189 18.68 15.27 10.41
N PHE A 190 18.60 16.50 10.90
CA PHE A 190 19.31 17.00 12.07
C PHE A 190 18.32 17.62 13.05
N ASN A 191 18.46 17.27 14.32
CA ASN A 191 17.68 17.88 15.41
C ASN A 191 18.32 19.17 15.96
N SER A 192 19.49 19.56 15.44
CA SER A 192 20.20 20.78 15.79
C SER A 192 20.64 21.53 14.55
N SER A 193 20.07 22.72 14.34
CA SER A 193 20.49 23.62 13.25
C SER A 193 21.91 24.13 13.45
N TYR A 194 22.32 24.42 14.70
CA TYR A 194 23.68 24.82 15.02
C TYR A 194 24.69 23.76 14.56
N PHE A 195 24.46 22.49 14.87
CA PHE A 195 25.34 21.39 14.48
C PHE A 195 25.41 21.24 12.96
N PHE A 196 24.28 21.37 12.26
CA PHE A 196 24.24 21.38 10.80
C PHE A 196 25.07 22.50 10.21
N TYR A 197 24.84 23.75 10.60
CA TYR A 197 25.56 24.90 10.05
C TYR A 197 27.07 24.83 10.29
N ARG A 198 27.50 24.31 11.45
CA ARG A 198 28.91 24.12 11.76
C ARG A 198 29.63 23.10 10.88
N ASN A 199 28.97 21.99 10.52
CA ASN A 199 29.60 20.84 9.90
C ASN A 199 29.24 20.63 8.42
N PHE A 200 28.07 21.10 8.00
CA PHE A 200 27.51 20.84 6.67
C PHE A 200 27.25 22.09 5.82
N TYR A 201 27.62 23.25 6.31
CA TYR A 201 27.38 24.52 5.62
C TYR A 201 28.62 25.41 5.63
N SER A 202 29.00 25.91 4.47
CA SER A 202 30.15 26.84 4.34
C SER A 202 29.98 27.68 3.09
N GLY A 203 30.32 28.99 3.20
CA GLY A 203 30.29 29.91 2.05
C GLY A 203 28.94 30.03 1.36
N GLY A 204 27.81 29.96 2.11
CA GLY A 204 26.48 30.06 1.53
C GLY A 204 25.94 28.75 0.91
N LYS A 205 26.69 27.65 0.97
CA LYS A 205 26.36 26.38 0.27
C LYS A 205 26.41 25.18 1.20
N LEU A 206 25.67 24.15 0.83
CA LEU A 206 25.76 22.82 1.42
C LEU A 206 27.17 22.25 1.15
N ARG A 207 27.84 21.78 2.19
CA ARG A 207 29.17 21.16 2.12
C ARG A 207 29.18 19.86 2.91
N LEU A 208 29.33 18.74 2.23
CA LEU A 208 29.42 17.44 2.90
C LEU A 208 30.81 17.24 3.50
N PRO A 209 30.90 16.74 4.75
CA PRO A 209 32.16 16.26 5.31
C PRO A 209 32.80 15.19 4.42
N ASN A 210 34.13 15.19 4.29
CA ASN A 210 34.84 14.26 3.42
C ASN A 210 34.55 12.78 3.72
N LYS A 211 34.46 12.42 5.00
CA LYS A 211 34.09 11.03 5.39
C LYS A 211 32.72 10.64 4.84
N LEU A 212 31.73 11.52 4.90
CA LEU A 212 30.39 11.28 4.40
C LEU A 212 30.38 11.20 2.88
N ARG A 213 31.04 12.15 2.20
CA ARG A 213 31.19 12.14 0.74
C ARG A 213 31.85 10.83 0.29
N ASN A 214 32.96 10.43 0.91
CA ASN A 214 33.68 9.20 0.58
C ASN A 214 32.83 7.95 0.82
N ALA A 215 32.01 7.92 1.88
CA ALA A 215 31.11 6.81 2.15
C ALA A 215 30.08 6.62 1.03
N ILE A 216 29.69 7.68 0.32
CA ILE A 216 28.78 7.63 -0.82
C ILE A 216 29.54 7.32 -2.13
N THR A 217 30.66 8.00 -2.35
CA THR A 217 31.34 7.96 -3.65
C THR A 217 32.37 6.85 -3.81
N ASN A 218 32.94 6.32 -2.71
CA ASN A 218 34.08 5.39 -2.74
C ASN A 218 33.93 4.13 -1.88
N PHE A 219 32.72 3.73 -1.53
CA PHE A 219 32.53 2.65 -0.55
C PHE A 219 33.01 1.23 -1.00
N HIS A 220 33.32 1.03 -2.28
CA HIS A 220 33.87 -0.21 -2.85
C HIS A 220 35.23 -0.04 -3.57
N GLY A 221 35.87 1.10 -3.40
CA GLY A 221 37.28 1.32 -3.79
C GLY A 221 37.58 1.63 -5.25
N THR A 222 36.86 1.10 -6.22
CA THR A 222 37.16 1.27 -7.65
C THR A 222 36.06 1.88 -8.51
N GLU A 223 34.81 1.81 -8.09
CA GLU A 223 33.68 2.39 -8.79
C GLU A 223 32.86 3.22 -7.83
N SER A 224 32.77 4.51 -8.08
CA SER A 224 32.11 5.48 -7.21
C SER A 224 30.71 5.82 -7.73
N PHE A 225 29.83 6.20 -6.83
CA PHE A 225 28.64 6.96 -7.19
C PHE A 225 29.01 8.44 -7.34
N GLU A 226 28.40 9.12 -8.30
CA GLU A 226 28.48 10.56 -8.45
C GLU A 226 27.25 11.22 -7.82
N LEU A 227 27.44 12.26 -7.01
CA LEU A 227 26.36 13.06 -6.47
C LEU A 227 25.88 14.08 -7.51
N ASN A 228 24.58 14.23 -7.62
CA ASN A 228 23.96 15.28 -8.40
C ASN A 228 23.89 16.57 -7.55
N GLU A 229 24.91 17.41 -7.67
CA GLU A 229 25.01 18.64 -6.87
C GLU A 229 23.82 19.59 -7.14
N ASP A 230 23.31 19.65 -8.37
CA ASP A 230 22.18 20.52 -8.76
C ASP A 230 20.86 20.14 -8.09
N LYS A 231 20.72 18.89 -7.69
CA LYS A 231 19.55 18.38 -6.97
C LYS A 231 19.76 18.30 -5.46
N SER A 232 20.98 18.50 -5.00
CA SER A 232 21.29 18.52 -3.58
C SER A 232 20.71 19.77 -2.92
N PHE A 233 20.00 19.60 -1.82
CA PHE A 233 19.35 20.71 -1.13
C PHE A 233 19.37 20.52 0.39
N TYR A 234 19.09 21.60 1.10
CA TYR A 234 18.73 21.55 2.51
C TYR A 234 17.48 22.41 2.77
N SER A 235 16.74 22.08 3.80
CA SER A 235 15.58 22.85 4.25
C SER A 235 15.48 22.86 5.76
N CYS A 236 15.18 24.05 6.33
CA CYS A 236 15.02 24.25 7.77
C CYS A 236 13.55 24.14 8.19
N SER A 237 13.30 23.91 9.49
CA SER A 237 11.97 23.70 10.06
C SER A 237 10.97 24.85 9.85
N PHE A 238 11.47 26.09 9.70
CA PHE A 238 10.65 27.26 9.38
C PHE A 238 10.22 27.33 7.90
N SER A 239 10.80 26.48 7.05
CA SER A 239 10.40 26.30 5.67
C SER A 239 9.74 24.92 5.45
N ARG A 240 9.18 24.70 4.26
CA ARG A 240 8.60 23.41 3.93
C ARG A 240 9.69 22.36 3.75
N GLN A 241 9.67 21.34 4.59
CA GLN A 241 10.57 20.19 4.53
C GLN A 241 9.94 19.06 3.71
N LEU A 242 10.69 18.56 2.73
CA LEU A 242 10.25 17.50 1.81
C LEU A 242 11.21 16.32 1.85
N VAL A 243 10.66 15.12 2.00
CA VAL A 243 11.39 13.86 1.84
C VAL A 243 10.65 13.02 0.80
N THR A 244 11.32 12.66 -0.28
CA THR A 244 10.71 11.94 -1.43
C THR A 244 9.37 12.55 -1.90
N GLY A 245 9.27 13.89 -1.83
CA GLY A 245 8.06 14.64 -2.24
C GLY A 245 6.95 14.76 -1.19
N VAL A 246 7.09 14.11 -0.04
CA VAL A 246 6.17 14.17 1.10
C VAL A 246 6.59 15.29 2.04
N VAL A 247 5.65 16.14 2.47
CA VAL A 247 5.89 17.15 3.52
C VAL A 247 6.01 16.43 4.86
N CYS A 248 7.04 16.75 5.66
CA CYS A 248 7.33 16.07 6.92
C CYS A 248 7.72 17.01 8.09
N ASN A 249 7.31 18.29 8.07
CA ASN A 249 7.64 19.21 9.16
C ASN A 249 7.18 18.71 10.54
N GLN A 250 5.89 18.54 10.76
CA GLN A 250 5.31 18.05 12.03
C GLN A 250 4.63 16.70 11.88
N LYS A 251 4.12 16.41 10.70
CA LYS A 251 3.47 15.15 10.31
C LYS A 251 3.61 14.97 8.80
N THR A 252 3.43 13.75 8.31
CA THR A 252 3.37 13.53 6.85
C THR A 252 2.17 14.26 6.25
N ASN A 253 2.38 14.94 5.14
CA ASN A 253 1.35 15.72 4.45
C ASN A 253 1.69 15.89 2.96
N ILE A 254 0.73 16.42 2.20
CA ILE A 254 0.93 16.84 0.81
C ILE A 254 1.23 18.34 0.73
N LYS A 255 1.78 18.76 -0.40
CA LYS A 255 1.99 20.18 -0.67
C LYS A 255 0.66 20.95 -0.72
N ARG A 256 0.60 22.11 -0.08
CA ARG A 256 -0.62 22.95 -0.03
C ARG A 256 -1.17 23.29 -1.42
N GLU A 257 -0.29 23.47 -2.42
CA GLU A 257 -0.70 23.76 -3.80
C GLU A 257 -1.43 22.56 -4.41
N GLN A 258 -0.97 21.34 -4.13
CA GLN A 258 -1.60 20.11 -4.61
C GLN A 258 -2.99 19.94 -4.00
N TYR A 259 -3.12 20.15 -2.69
CA TYR A 259 -4.41 20.12 -2.01
C TYR A 259 -5.39 21.16 -2.59
N ARG A 260 -4.95 22.42 -2.74
CA ARG A 260 -5.77 23.49 -3.31
C ARG A 260 -6.22 23.17 -4.71
N ARG A 261 -5.31 22.65 -5.54
CA ARG A 261 -5.61 22.24 -6.92
C ARG A 261 -6.67 21.15 -6.96
N LEU A 262 -6.53 20.09 -6.16
CA LEU A 262 -7.54 19.04 -6.09
C LEU A 262 -8.90 19.57 -5.64
N ARG A 263 -8.93 20.38 -4.59
CA ARG A 263 -10.17 20.98 -4.11
C ARG A 263 -10.86 21.83 -5.18
N SER A 264 -10.10 22.66 -5.89
CA SER A 264 -10.65 23.47 -6.99
C SER A 264 -11.14 22.60 -8.15
N THR A 265 -10.41 21.55 -8.52
CA THR A 265 -10.83 20.57 -9.54
C THR A 265 -12.17 19.93 -9.17
N LEU A 266 -12.28 19.42 -7.94
CA LEU A 266 -13.48 18.74 -7.47
C LEU A 266 -14.67 19.69 -7.33
N HIS A 267 -14.44 20.93 -6.91
CA HIS A 267 -15.48 21.94 -6.84
C HIS A 267 -16.03 22.31 -8.22
N ARG A 268 -15.16 22.43 -9.24
CA ARG A 268 -15.61 22.65 -10.62
C ARG A 268 -16.43 21.46 -11.15
N LEU A 269 -15.96 20.25 -10.91
CA LEU A 269 -16.71 19.03 -11.27
C LEU A 269 -18.08 18.98 -10.61
N SER A 270 -18.19 19.31 -9.32
CA SER A 270 -19.47 19.31 -8.60
C SER A 270 -20.46 20.35 -9.12
N ASN A 271 -19.97 21.37 -9.84
CA ASN A 271 -20.78 22.40 -10.52
C ASN A 271 -20.98 22.09 -12.03
N GLY A 272 -20.61 20.89 -12.52
CA GLY A 272 -20.75 20.49 -13.91
C GLY A 272 -19.70 21.05 -14.88
N ASP A 273 -18.71 21.83 -14.39
CA ASP A 273 -17.63 22.39 -15.22
C ASP A 273 -16.50 21.36 -15.41
N ILE A 274 -16.75 20.38 -16.29
CA ILE A 274 -15.81 19.27 -16.54
C ILE A 274 -14.51 19.78 -17.20
N GLU A 275 -14.61 20.63 -18.20
CA GLU A 275 -13.45 21.15 -18.94
C GLU A 275 -12.58 22.05 -18.07
N GLY A 276 -13.18 22.95 -17.31
CA GLY A 276 -12.46 23.77 -16.36
C GLY A 276 -11.81 22.96 -15.23
N ALA A 277 -12.43 21.84 -14.82
CA ALA A 277 -11.85 20.92 -13.87
C ALA A 277 -10.61 20.21 -14.43
N MET A 278 -10.66 19.74 -15.69
CA MET A 278 -9.49 19.15 -16.38
C MET A 278 -8.35 20.16 -16.48
N GLY A 279 -8.65 21.37 -16.94
CA GLY A 279 -7.66 22.46 -17.02
C GLY A 279 -7.01 22.76 -15.68
N CYS A 280 -7.80 22.83 -14.61
CA CYS A 280 -7.32 23.04 -13.25
C CYS A 280 -6.43 21.87 -12.77
N TYR A 281 -6.84 20.62 -13.02
CA TYR A 281 -6.10 19.43 -12.61
C TYR A 281 -4.72 19.33 -13.27
N TYR A 282 -4.66 19.53 -14.59
CA TYR A 282 -3.41 19.44 -15.34
C TYR A 282 -2.59 20.74 -15.30
N GLY A 283 -3.15 21.84 -14.81
CA GLY A 283 -2.51 23.15 -14.82
C GLY A 283 -2.32 23.71 -16.24
N LYS A 284 -3.26 23.42 -17.15
CA LYS A 284 -3.24 23.77 -18.56
C LYS A 284 -4.51 24.49 -18.97
N THR A 285 -4.43 25.30 -20.03
CA THR A 285 -5.65 25.79 -20.72
C THR A 285 -6.33 24.62 -21.44
N ILE A 286 -7.65 24.69 -21.59
CA ILE A 286 -8.46 23.64 -22.23
C ILE A 286 -7.95 23.30 -23.63
N ALA A 287 -7.56 24.30 -24.41
CA ALA A 287 -7.01 24.13 -25.76
C ALA A 287 -5.66 23.37 -25.81
N LYS A 288 -4.94 23.29 -24.70
CA LYS A 288 -3.64 22.56 -24.58
C LYS A 288 -3.78 21.15 -24.00
N LEU A 289 -4.98 20.70 -23.69
CA LEU A 289 -5.24 19.35 -23.23
C LEU A 289 -5.21 18.38 -24.40
N THR A 290 -4.42 17.31 -24.26
CA THR A 290 -4.38 16.21 -25.23
C THR A 290 -5.59 15.28 -25.06
N ASP A 291 -5.97 14.54 -26.12
CA ASP A 291 -7.05 13.56 -26.03
C ASP A 291 -6.74 12.45 -25.01
N ALA A 292 -5.47 12.06 -24.89
CA ALA A 292 -5.02 11.12 -23.87
C ALA A 292 -5.25 11.66 -22.44
N GLU A 293 -4.96 12.95 -22.18
CA GLU A 293 -5.23 13.58 -20.88
C GLU A 293 -6.72 13.66 -20.59
N ARG A 294 -7.54 13.98 -21.58
CA ARG A 294 -9.01 14.00 -21.47
C ARG A 294 -9.55 12.60 -21.11
N GLY A 295 -9.14 11.56 -21.84
CA GLY A 295 -9.57 10.18 -21.62
C GLY A 295 -9.09 9.59 -20.29
N MET A 296 -7.93 10.03 -19.78
CA MET A 296 -7.36 9.53 -18.51
C MET A 296 -7.69 10.40 -17.28
N PHE A 297 -8.41 11.50 -17.45
CA PHE A 297 -8.61 12.49 -16.39
C PHE A 297 -9.21 11.88 -15.11
N GLU A 298 -10.28 11.13 -15.23
CA GLU A 298 -10.96 10.52 -14.09
C GLU A 298 -10.07 9.52 -13.34
N ALA A 299 -9.43 8.63 -14.08
CA ALA A 299 -8.51 7.64 -13.50
C ALA A 299 -7.33 8.34 -12.80
N SER A 300 -6.80 9.41 -13.40
CA SER A 300 -5.71 10.21 -12.83
C SER A 300 -6.13 10.96 -11.57
N LEU A 301 -7.31 11.56 -11.57
CA LEU A 301 -7.87 12.26 -10.41
C LEU A 301 -8.10 11.29 -9.25
N ARG A 302 -8.74 10.15 -9.51
CA ARG A 302 -8.95 9.09 -8.53
C ARG A 302 -7.62 8.57 -7.98
N GLY A 303 -6.66 8.25 -8.86
CA GLY A 303 -5.32 7.83 -8.46
C GLY A 303 -4.62 8.85 -7.56
N SER A 304 -4.75 10.15 -7.86
CA SER A 304 -4.21 11.23 -7.02
C SER A 304 -4.85 11.28 -5.63
N LEU A 305 -6.17 11.10 -5.54
CA LEU A 305 -6.88 11.10 -4.27
C LEU A 305 -6.47 9.89 -3.41
N VAL A 306 -6.40 8.69 -3.99
CA VAL A 306 -5.93 7.47 -3.30
C VAL A 306 -4.48 7.63 -2.84
N PHE A 307 -3.62 8.18 -3.69
CA PHE A 307 -2.23 8.43 -3.33
C PHE A 307 -2.10 9.41 -2.16
N TYR A 308 -2.80 10.52 -2.18
CA TYR A 308 -2.76 11.49 -1.08
C TYR A 308 -3.33 10.92 0.22
N LYS A 309 -4.39 10.11 0.12
CA LYS A 309 -4.91 9.36 1.25
C LYS A 309 -3.83 8.52 1.92
N SER A 310 -3.02 7.80 1.15
CA SER A 310 -1.96 6.95 1.70
C SER A 310 -0.86 7.72 2.42
N LEU A 311 -0.69 9.02 2.15
CA LEU A 311 0.35 9.87 2.73
C LEU A 311 -0.07 10.58 4.02
N ILE A 312 -1.34 10.93 4.13
CA ILE A 312 -1.83 11.79 5.21
C ILE A 312 -2.33 10.92 6.37
N LYS A 313 -1.86 11.22 7.59
CA LYS A 313 -2.51 10.79 8.83
C LYS A 313 -3.62 11.80 9.14
N ASP A 314 -4.80 11.58 8.63
CA ASP A 314 -5.95 12.44 8.89
C ASP A 314 -7.12 11.55 9.34
N PRO A 315 -7.83 11.89 10.44
CA PRO A 315 -9.02 11.15 10.80
C PRO A 315 -10.02 11.19 9.64
N TRP A 316 -10.52 10.03 9.28
CA TRP A 316 -11.46 9.85 8.17
C TRP A 316 -12.75 10.65 8.32
N THR A 317 -13.07 10.99 9.55
CA THR A 317 -14.37 11.57 9.92
C THR A 317 -14.45 13.09 9.87
N SER A 318 -13.33 13.83 9.77
CA SER A 318 -13.37 15.30 9.88
C SER A 318 -12.32 16.09 9.12
N GLY A 319 -11.40 15.46 8.41
CA GLY A 319 -10.24 16.13 7.84
C GLY A 319 -10.42 16.67 6.41
N PRO A 320 -9.40 17.33 5.88
CA PRO A 320 -9.38 17.82 4.49
C PRO A 320 -9.59 16.73 3.43
N LEU A 321 -9.15 15.49 3.69
CA LEU A 321 -9.35 14.36 2.78
C LEU A 321 -10.82 13.93 2.68
N MET A 322 -11.53 13.91 3.80
CA MET A 322 -12.96 13.63 3.80
C MET A 322 -13.72 14.62 2.93
N ARG A 323 -13.39 15.92 3.04
CA ARG A 323 -14.01 16.96 2.18
C ARG A 323 -13.75 16.72 0.70
N LEU A 324 -12.52 16.32 0.34
CA LEU A 324 -12.18 15.98 -1.04
C LEU A 324 -12.94 14.74 -1.51
N GLY A 325 -13.03 13.70 -0.69
CA GLY A 325 -13.76 12.48 -0.99
C GLY A 325 -15.25 12.73 -1.18
N SER A 326 -15.88 13.47 -0.28
CA SER A 326 -17.30 13.86 -0.39
C SER A 326 -17.58 14.67 -1.66
N LEU A 327 -16.69 15.60 -2.02
CA LEU A 327 -16.82 16.33 -3.28
C LEU A 327 -16.67 15.41 -4.49
N TYR A 328 -15.73 14.47 -4.44
CA TYR A 328 -15.53 13.51 -5.53
C TYR A 328 -16.76 12.62 -5.74
N ASN A 329 -17.34 12.11 -4.65
CA ASN A 329 -18.52 11.26 -4.71
C ASN A 329 -19.73 11.98 -5.29
N LYS A 330 -19.94 13.27 -4.96
CA LYS A 330 -21.00 14.10 -5.56
C LYS A 330 -20.89 14.26 -7.08
N THR A 331 -19.72 14.01 -7.65
CA THR A 331 -19.48 14.15 -9.09
C THR A 331 -19.68 12.85 -9.87
N LYS A 332 -20.04 11.75 -9.18
CA LYS A 332 -20.15 10.44 -9.81
C LYS A 332 -21.60 10.03 -10.08
N PRO A 333 -21.88 9.42 -11.26
CA PRO A 333 -23.13 8.73 -11.48
C PRO A 333 -23.29 7.57 -10.46
N GLU A 334 -24.50 7.24 -10.11
CA GLU A 334 -24.88 6.25 -9.09
C GLU A 334 -24.23 4.86 -9.25
N ASN A 335 -23.69 4.55 -10.43
CA ASN A 335 -23.14 3.23 -10.78
C ASN A 335 -21.60 3.15 -10.82
N MET A 336 -20.85 4.18 -10.38
CA MET A 336 -19.39 4.16 -10.40
C MET A 336 -18.77 3.92 -9.03
N PRO A 337 -17.60 3.22 -8.95
CA PRO A 337 -16.92 3.02 -7.68
C PRO A 337 -16.50 4.37 -7.09
N THR A 338 -17.06 4.66 -5.94
CA THR A 338 -16.88 5.89 -5.18
C THR A 338 -15.54 5.92 -4.44
N PHE A 339 -15.11 7.09 -4.00
CA PHE A 339 -13.87 7.22 -3.22
C PHE A 339 -14.14 6.85 -1.75
N PRO A 340 -13.33 5.98 -1.12
CA PRO A 340 -13.68 5.35 0.17
C PRO A 340 -13.69 6.27 1.41
N VAL A 341 -13.61 7.58 1.26
CA VAL A 341 -13.52 8.53 2.39
C VAL A 341 -14.85 8.83 3.06
N ALA A 342 -15.95 8.76 2.33
CA ALA A 342 -17.28 9.08 2.86
C ALA A 342 -18.11 7.82 3.21
N LEU A 343 -17.55 6.61 3.15
CA LEU A 343 -18.31 5.45 2.70
C LEU A 343 -18.06 4.19 3.53
N GLN A 344 -17.66 4.35 4.78
CA GLN A 344 -17.80 3.24 5.72
C GLN A 344 -19.26 2.73 5.72
N GLN A 345 -20.22 3.64 5.63
CA GLN A 345 -21.65 3.31 5.54
C GLN A 345 -21.99 2.55 4.26
N ASP A 346 -21.46 2.98 3.10
CA ASP A 346 -21.74 2.31 1.81
C ASP A 346 -21.00 0.97 1.66
N SER A 347 -20.06 0.67 2.55
CA SER A 347 -19.38 -0.62 2.63
C SER A 347 -20.14 -1.62 3.52
N LEU A 348 -21.16 -1.16 4.22
CA LEU A 348 -22.00 -1.99 5.06
C LEU A 348 -23.02 -2.69 4.19
N LEU A 349 -23.19 -3.97 4.44
CA LEU A 349 -24.18 -4.82 3.81
C LEU A 349 -25.16 -5.23 4.89
N TYR A 350 -26.44 -5.11 4.58
CA TYR A 350 -27.51 -5.58 5.46
C TYR A 350 -27.91 -6.99 5.06
N LEU A 351 -27.92 -7.87 6.03
CA LEU A 351 -28.29 -9.27 5.88
C LEU A 351 -29.65 -9.47 6.52
N GLU A 352 -30.56 -10.09 5.78
CA GLU A 352 -31.89 -10.45 6.23
C GLU A 352 -32.16 -11.90 5.82
N GLY A 353 -32.61 -12.68 6.76
CA GLY A 353 -33.09 -14.02 6.52
C GLY A 353 -34.38 -14.29 7.27
N ASP A 354 -35.12 -15.31 6.89
CA ASP A 354 -36.25 -15.81 7.65
C ASP A 354 -36.08 -17.31 7.91
N ASP A 355 -36.58 -17.76 9.04
CA ASP A 355 -36.57 -19.19 9.41
C ASP A 355 -37.78 -19.95 8.84
N GLY A 356 -38.65 -19.26 8.09
CA GLY A 356 -39.91 -19.80 7.57
C GLY A 356 -41.00 -19.95 8.62
N GLU A 357 -40.83 -19.43 9.85
CA GLU A 357 -41.76 -19.52 10.99
C GLU A 357 -42.11 -18.15 11.61
N GLU A 358 -42.16 -17.09 10.84
CA GLU A 358 -42.43 -15.70 11.28
C GLU A 358 -41.25 -15.00 12.00
N ASN A 359 -40.13 -15.64 12.25
CA ASN A 359 -38.96 -14.95 12.81
C ASN A 359 -38.03 -14.52 11.66
N SER A 360 -37.77 -13.22 11.59
CA SER A 360 -36.73 -12.67 10.75
C SER A 360 -35.51 -12.40 11.60
N PHE A 361 -34.35 -12.80 11.11
CA PHE A 361 -33.06 -12.37 11.69
C PHE A 361 -32.40 -11.36 10.78
N GLU A 362 -31.69 -10.42 11.40
CA GLU A 362 -31.07 -9.31 10.70
C GLU A 362 -29.73 -8.96 11.32
N GLY A 363 -28.81 -8.48 10.49
CA GLY A 363 -27.50 -8.02 10.93
C GLY A 363 -26.73 -7.32 9.85
N LEU A 364 -25.50 -6.99 10.15
CA LEU A 364 -24.58 -6.36 9.22
C LEU A 364 -23.49 -7.32 8.74
N GLY A 365 -22.97 -7.03 7.57
CA GLY A 365 -21.77 -7.65 7.04
C GLY A 365 -20.97 -6.65 6.21
N PHE A 366 -19.79 -7.08 5.79
CA PHE A 366 -18.91 -6.27 4.96
C PHE A 366 -18.02 -7.15 4.09
N TYR A 367 -17.62 -6.62 2.94
CA TYR A 367 -16.71 -7.34 2.06
C TYR A 367 -15.24 -7.07 2.44
N LEU A 368 -14.47 -8.14 2.61
CA LEU A 368 -13.04 -8.09 2.86
C LEU A 368 -12.29 -8.70 1.66
N PRO A 369 -11.47 -7.91 0.93
CA PRO A 369 -10.76 -8.39 -0.25
C PRO A 369 -9.86 -9.59 0.05
N GLY A 370 -9.98 -10.64 -0.75
CA GLY A 370 -9.20 -11.87 -0.63
C GLY A 370 -9.77 -12.88 0.37
N TYR A 371 -10.86 -12.53 1.08
CA TYR A 371 -11.53 -13.41 2.04
C TYR A 371 -12.99 -13.67 1.66
N GLY A 372 -13.77 -12.64 1.36
CA GLY A 372 -15.19 -12.76 1.06
C GLY A 372 -16.05 -11.75 1.83
N LEU A 373 -17.34 -12.05 1.96
CA LEU A 373 -18.28 -11.32 2.81
C LEU A 373 -18.17 -11.84 4.24
N VAL A 374 -17.89 -10.95 5.18
CA VAL A 374 -17.67 -11.23 6.60
C VAL A 374 -18.86 -10.75 7.42
N THR A 375 -19.36 -11.58 8.35
CA THR A 375 -20.41 -11.25 9.31
C THR A 375 -20.23 -12.03 10.61
N ALA A 376 -21.07 -11.81 11.63
CA ALA A 376 -21.09 -12.66 12.82
C ALA A 376 -21.84 -13.97 12.55
N TRP A 377 -21.40 -15.06 13.17
CA TRP A 377 -22.03 -16.36 13.01
C TRP A 377 -23.49 -16.37 13.47
N HIS A 378 -23.77 -15.76 14.65
CA HIS A 378 -25.14 -15.70 15.17
C HIS A 378 -26.11 -14.94 14.26
N VAL A 379 -25.63 -14.08 13.34
CA VAL A 379 -26.47 -13.39 12.34
C VAL A 379 -26.98 -14.37 11.27
N ILE A 380 -26.26 -15.47 11.03
CA ILE A 380 -26.61 -16.44 9.96
C ILE A 380 -26.93 -17.82 10.48
N CYS A 381 -26.66 -18.14 11.76
CA CYS A 381 -26.80 -19.50 12.31
C CYS A 381 -28.21 -20.02 12.23
N ASP A 382 -29.22 -19.20 12.41
CA ASP A 382 -30.63 -19.60 12.35
C ASP A 382 -31.05 -20.00 10.94
N ALA A 383 -30.52 -19.38 9.91
CA ALA A 383 -30.71 -19.80 8.52
C ALA A 383 -30.06 -21.15 8.21
N VAL A 384 -29.03 -21.53 8.98
CA VAL A 384 -28.27 -22.77 8.76
C VAL A 384 -28.80 -23.93 9.57
N SER A 385 -29.32 -23.69 10.79
CA SER A 385 -29.63 -24.72 11.79
C SER A 385 -30.96 -25.46 11.57
N HIS A 386 -31.85 -24.91 10.75
CA HIS A 386 -33.16 -25.55 10.51
C HIS A 386 -33.16 -26.41 9.26
N ASP A 387 -33.72 -27.63 9.39
CA ASP A 387 -33.78 -28.71 8.39
C ASP A 387 -34.78 -28.41 7.23
N LYS A 388 -34.99 -27.13 6.92
CA LYS A 388 -36.00 -26.67 5.94
C LYS A 388 -35.40 -26.20 4.63
N THR A 389 -36.18 -26.30 3.59
CA THR A 389 -35.89 -26.19 2.16
C THR A 389 -35.47 -24.79 1.67
N SER A 390 -35.40 -23.76 2.51
CA SER A 390 -34.94 -22.43 2.13
C SER A 390 -33.83 -21.92 3.08
N ARG A 391 -32.63 -22.34 2.79
CA ARG A 391 -31.41 -21.84 3.46
C ARG A 391 -30.88 -20.64 2.68
N GLU A 392 -31.53 -19.49 2.83
CA GLU A 392 -31.21 -18.30 2.04
C GLU A 392 -31.01 -17.09 2.95
N ILE A 393 -30.00 -16.29 2.62
CA ILE A 393 -29.82 -14.94 3.19
C ILE A 393 -29.93 -13.92 2.07
N LYS A 394 -30.82 -12.97 2.21
CA LYS A 394 -30.96 -11.81 1.33
C LYS A 394 -29.96 -10.74 1.71
N LEU A 395 -29.26 -10.21 0.73
CA LEU A 395 -28.25 -9.20 0.87
C LEU A 395 -28.73 -7.90 0.27
N PHE A 396 -28.61 -6.82 1.05
CA PHE A 396 -28.98 -5.48 0.64
C PHE A 396 -27.80 -4.51 0.81
N SER A 397 -27.74 -3.50 -0.05
CA SER A 397 -26.84 -2.36 0.12
C SER A 397 -27.33 -1.43 1.24
N SER A 398 -26.48 -0.45 1.59
CA SER A 398 -26.78 0.54 2.63
C SER A 398 -28.03 1.39 2.36
N ASP A 399 -28.51 1.44 1.12
CA ASP A 399 -29.73 2.15 0.70
C ASP A 399 -30.95 1.22 0.53
N LYS A 400 -30.86 -0.02 1.03
CA LYS A 400 -31.89 -1.07 0.91
C LYS A 400 -32.14 -1.59 -0.52
N THR A 401 -31.20 -1.36 -1.45
CA THR A 401 -31.30 -1.99 -2.76
C THR A 401 -30.93 -3.47 -2.66
N PRO A 402 -31.77 -4.42 -3.09
CA PRO A 402 -31.43 -5.83 -3.07
C PRO A 402 -30.25 -6.09 -4.02
N LEU A 403 -29.27 -6.85 -3.54
CA LEU A 403 -28.03 -7.14 -4.27
C LEU A 403 -27.94 -8.60 -4.69
N ALA A 404 -28.23 -9.53 -3.77
CA ALA A 404 -28.11 -10.95 -4.01
C ALA A 404 -28.80 -11.77 -2.93
N ILE A 405 -28.95 -13.07 -3.22
CA ILE A 405 -29.30 -14.11 -2.26
C ILE A 405 -28.12 -15.06 -2.16
N PHE A 406 -27.70 -15.38 -0.95
CA PHE A 406 -26.75 -16.45 -0.70
C PHE A 406 -27.50 -17.71 -0.29
N ARG A 407 -27.29 -18.81 -1.02
CA ARG A 407 -27.83 -20.12 -0.72
C ARG A 407 -26.77 -21.01 -0.10
N PHE A 408 -27.03 -21.52 1.09
CA PHE A 408 -26.10 -22.40 1.77
C PHE A 408 -26.02 -23.77 1.06
N GLY A 409 -24.79 -24.25 0.88
CA GLY A 409 -24.52 -25.62 0.41
C GLY A 409 -24.77 -26.67 1.49
N ASN A 410 -24.65 -27.94 1.12
CA ASN A 410 -24.86 -29.07 2.05
C ASN A 410 -23.76 -29.20 3.12
N GLU A 411 -22.61 -28.59 2.91
CA GLU A 411 -21.47 -28.59 3.84
C GLU A 411 -21.28 -27.19 4.39
N VAL A 412 -21.87 -26.91 5.55
CA VAL A 412 -21.59 -25.70 6.33
C VAL A 412 -20.60 -26.08 7.42
N VAL A 413 -19.40 -25.54 7.36
CA VAL A 413 -18.40 -25.74 8.41
C VAL A 413 -18.78 -24.85 9.59
N GLN A 414 -19.31 -25.45 10.65
CA GLN A 414 -19.51 -24.78 11.92
C GLN A 414 -18.19 -24.65 12.66
N ASP A 415 -17.66 -23.45 12.80
CA ASP A 415 -16.69 -23.18 13.86
C ASP A 415 -17.42 -22.60 15.08
N ASN A 416 -17.75 -23.46 16.03
CA ASN A 416 -18.41 -23.09 17.27
C ASN A 416 -17.51 -22.28 18.24
N LYS A 417 -16.25 -22.01 17.85
CA LYS A 417 -15.29 -21.31 18.72
C LYS A 417 -15.24 -19.80 18.48
N HIS A 418 -15.66 -19.36 17.29
CA HIS A 418 -15.60 -17.96 16.94
C HIS A 418 -16.94 -17.55 16.33
N ASP A 419 -17.57 -16.54 16.90
CA ASP A 419 -18.82 -15.99 16.36
C ASP A 419 -18.57 -15.15 15.10
N ALA A 420 -18.00 -15.80 14.06
CA ALA A 420 -17.70 -15.18 12.78
C ALA A 420 -18.00 -16.13 11.62
N ALA A 421 -18.39 -15.60 10.48
CA ALA A 421 -18.64 -16.33 9.25
C ALA A 421 -18.07 -15.56 8.05
N ILE A 422 -17.56 -16.31 7.06
CA ILE A 422 -17.08 -15.79 5.79
C ILE A 422 -17.80 -16.49 4.65
N LEU A 423 -18.59 -15.73 3.91
CA LEU A 423 -19.25 -16.21 2.69
C LEU A 423 -18.31 -16.00 1.51
N GLN A 424 -17.84 -17.10 0.92
CA GLN A 424 -16.82 -17.08 -0.15
C GLN A 424 -17.41 -16.80 -1.53
N ASP A 425 -16.54 -16.67 -2.53
CA ASP A 425 -16.86 -16.54 -3.97
C ASP A 425 -17.84 -15.41 -4.32
N VAL A 426 -17.79 -14.32 -3.56
CA VAL A 426 -18.68 -13.16 -3.74
C VAL A 426 -18.59 -12.62 -5.17
N PRO A 427 -19.70 -12.60 -5.94
CA PRO A 427 -19.69 -12.14 -7.31
C PRO A 427 -19.24 -10.69 -7.46
N PRO A 428 -18.50 -10.33 -8.53
CA PRO A 428 -18.07 -8.94 -8.77
C PRO A 428 -19.21 -7.93 -8.82
N ALA A 429 -20.43 -8.35 -9.17
CA ALA A 429 -21.61 -7.49 -9.20
C ALA A 429 -22.02 -7.00 -7.80
N ILE A 430 -21.77 -7.80 -6.75
CA ILE A 430 -22.02 -7.42 -5.35
C ILE A 430 -20.91 -6.49 -4.85
N LEU A 431 -19.71 -6.60 -5.43
CA LEU A 431 -18.53 -5.80 -5.07
C LEU A 431 -18.59 -4.34 -5.54
N ARG A 432 -19.76 -3.84 -5.91
CA ARG A 432 -19.99 -2.40 -6.17
C ARG A 432 -19.74 -1.57 -4.92
N ASN A 433 -19.88 -2.18 -3.75
CA ASN A 433 -19.55 -1.60 -2.46
C ASN A 433 -18.03 -1.68 -2.25
N ILE A 434 -17.47 -0.62 -1.73
CA ILE A 434 -16.02 -0.44 -1.60
C ILE A 434 -15.48 -1.46 -0.63
N PRO A 435 -14.46 -2.23 -1.03
CA PRO A 435 -13.82 -3.17 -0.13
C PRO A 435 -13.18 -2.43 1.04
N LEU A 436 -13.50 -2.85 2.25
CA LEU A 436 -12.85 -2.37 3.46
C LEU A 436 -11.43 -2.94 3.52
N LEU A 437 -10.48 -2.12 3.94
CA LEU A 437 -9.10 -2.55 4.10
C LEU A 437 -8.91 -3.07 5.53
N PRO A 438 -8.36 -4.28 5.70
CA PRO A 438 -7.99 -4.77 7.02
C PRO A 438 -6.87 -3.91 7.61
N SER A 439 -6.92 -3.71 8.91
CA SER A 439 -5.79 -3.19 9.67
C SER A 439 -4.62 -4.19 9.64
N ASN A 440 -3.41 -3.70 9.87
CA ASN A 440 -2.30 -4.58 10.26
C ASN A 440 -2.60 -5.08 11.68
N MET A 441 -3.06 -6.33 11.79
CA MET A 441 -3.80 -6.90 12.92
C MET A 441 -3.00 -7.07 14.22
N GLU A 442 -1.70 -6.72 14.22
CA GLU A 442 -0.81 -6.93 15.36
C GLU A 442 -0.72 -5.74 16.34
N LEU A 443 -1.47 -4.65 16.10
CA LEU A 443 -1.22 -3.37 16.75
C LEU A 443 -2.42 -2.73 17.49
N LEU A 444 -3.42 -3.52 17.89
CA LEU A 444 -4.45 -3.01 18.79
C LEU A 444 -3.87 -2.86 20.21
N THR A 445 -3.93 -1.67 20.76
CA THR A 445 -3.48 -1.37 22.12
C THR A 445 -4.61 -0.75 22.94
N LYS A 446 -4.58 -0.98 24.26
CA LYS A 446 -5.52 -0.31 25.16
C LYS A 446 -5.43 1.21 25.01
N GLY A 447 -6.57 1.86 24.84
CA GLY A 447 -6.69 3.30 24.61
C GLY A 447 -6.83 3.69 23.14
N ASP A 448 -6.69 2.74 22.19
CA ASP A 448 -6.96 3.03 20.78
C ASP A 448 -8.44 3.38 20.61
N ARG A 449 -8.71 4.42 19.82
CA ARG A 449 -10.06 4.81 19.50
C ARG A 449 -10.62 3.91 18.41
N ILE A 450 -11.83 3.40 18.64
CA ILE A 450 -12.55 2.56 17.71
C ILE A 450 -13.94 3.11 17.43
N SER A 451 -14.54 2.68 16.32
CA SER A 451 -15.90 3.06 15.94
C SER A 451 -16.62 1.93 15.20
N ALA A 452 -17.94 1.91 15.30
CA ALA A 452 -18.80 1.00 14.55
C ALA A 452 -20.13 1.68 14.22
N TYR A 453 -20.84 1.17 13.21
CA TYR A 453 -22.12 1.72 12.79
C TYR A 453 -23.28 0.90 13.31
N GLN A 454 -24.31 1.60 13.86
CA GLN A 454 -25.62 1.06 14.12
C GLN A 454 -26.52 1.35 12.93
N HIS A 455 -27.27 0.37 12.48
CA HIS A 455 -28.34 0.62 11.52
C HIS A 455 -29.65 0.92 12.24
N HIS A 456 -30.43 1.81 11.69
CA HIS A 456 -31.79 2.11 12.11
C HIS A 456 -32.71 1.86 10.93
N PHE A 457 -33.71 1.02 11.18
CA PHE A 457 -34.76 0.73 10.22
C PHE A 457 -35.90 1.73 10.36
N SER A 458 -36.27 2.38 9.24
CA SER A 458 -37.55 3.09 9.10
C SER A 458 -38.21 2.60 7.82
N GLU A 459 -39.54 2.68 7.74
CA GLU A 459 -40.36 2.09 6.65
C GLU A 459 -39.91 2.42 5.21
N SER A 460 -39.04 3.41 5.03
CA SER A 460 -38.59 3.86 3.69
C SER A 460 -37.07 4.07 3.53
N ARG A 461 -36.25 4.02 4.59
CA ARG A 461 -34.79 4.24 4.49
C ARG A 461 -34.03 3.56 5.61
N PHE A 462 -32.85 3.01 5.28
CA PHE A 462 -31.80 2.76 6.26
C PHE A 462 -31.10 4.06 6.63
N SER A 463 -30.87 4.26 7.91
CA SER A 463 -29.95 5.29 8.42
C SER A 463 -28.92 4.61 9.29
N PHE A 464 -27.70 5.14 9.26
CA PHE A 464 -26.59 4.63 10.05
C PHE A 464 -26.13 5.68 11.02
N GLU A 465 -25.97 5.30 12.28
CA GLU A 465 -25.39 6.14 13.33
C GLU A 465 -24.00 5.61 13.67
N LEU A 466 -23.01 6.49 13.72
CA LEU A 466 -21.64 6.15 14.09
C LEU A 466 -21.47 6.25 15.61
N HIS A 467 -21.14 5.13 16.22
CA HIS A 467 -20.74 5.07 17.62
C HIS A 467 -19.22 4.98 17.71
N SER A 468 -18.62 5.67 18.68
CA SER A 468 -17.17 5.67 18.91
C SER A 468 -16.85 5.54 20.38
N GLY A 469 -15.73 4.89 20.68
CA GLY A 469 -15.23 4.70 22.03
C GLY A 469 -13.77 4.29 22.03
N ASP A 470 -13.24 4.05 23.22
CA ASP A 470 -11.85 3.64 23.40
C ASP A 470 -11.77 2.16 23.73
N LEU A 471 -10.71 1.52 23.26
CA LEU A 471 -10.40 0.12 23.53
C LEU A 471 -9.94 -0.03 24.98
N LEU A 472 -10.66 -0.81 25.77
CA LEU A 472 -10.40 -1.00 27.20
C LEU A 472 -9.51 -2.22 27.47
N ARG A 473 -9.74 -3.31 26.73
CA ARG A 473 -9.04 -4.58 26.88
C ARG A 473 -8.85 -5.25 25.51
N VAL A 474 -7.72 -5.89 25.31
CA VAL A 474 -7.33 -6.51 24.06
C VAL A 474 -7.07 -8.00 24.27
N GLY A 475 -7.79 -8.85 23.53
CA GLY A 475 -7.46 -10.25 23.42
C GLY A 475 -7.68 -11.08 24.69
N GLU A 476 -8.74 -10.84 25.42
CA GLU A 476 -9.10 -11.70 26.55
C GLU A 476 -9.80 -12.99 26.06
N PRO A 477 -9.36 -14.20 26.55
CA PRO A 477 -10.04 -15.44 26.22
C PRO A 477 -11.48 -15.45 26.69
N SER A 478 -12.38 -15.96 25.85
CA SER A 478 -13.78 -16.22 26.18
C SER A 478 -14.20 -17.59 25.65
N GLU A 479 -15.39 -18.05 25.97
CA GLU A 479 -15.96 -19.30 25.42
C GLU A 479 -16.16 -19.22 23.90
N GLU A 480 -16.32 -18.00 23.36
CA GLU A 480 -16.58 -17.69 21.96
C GLU A 480 -15.33 -17.16 21.21
N GLY A 481 -14.14 -17.41 21.75
CA GLY A 481 -12.87 -16.99 21.16
C GLY A 481 -12.21 -15.83 21.94
N THR A 482 -11.28 -15.14 21.28
CA THR A 482 -10.55 -14.03 21.88
C THR A 482 -11.31 -12.73 21.65
N LEU A 483 -11.82 -12.09 22.71
CA LEU A 483 -12.60 -10.87 22.61
C LEU A 483 -11.80 -9.61 22.97
N CYS A 484 -12.13 -8.53 22.31
CA CYS A 484 -11.72 -7.18 22.67
C CYS A 484 -12.90 -6.41 23.26
N TYR A 485 -12.66 -5.63 24.33
CA TYR A 485 -13.69 -4.86 25.02
C TYR A 485 -13.47 -3.36 24.88
N THR A 486 -14.58 -2.64 24.73
CA THR A 486 -14.58 -1.20 24.48
C THR A 486 -15.70 -0.50 25.27
N ASN A 487 -15.52 0.79 25.56
CA ASN A 487 -16.60 1.67 26.01
C ASN A 487 -17.43 2.24 24.85
N CYS A 488 -17.18 1.83 23.62
CA CYS A 488 -18.08 2.10 22.51
C CYS A 488 -19.44 1.45 22.78
N SER A 489 -20.50 2.23 22.70
CA SER A 489 -21.86 1.77 22.96
C SER A 489 -22.36 0.94 21.78
N PHE A 490 -22.07 -0.36 21.77
CA PHE A 490 -22.67 -1.28 20.80
C PHE A 490 -24.13 -1.54 21.15
N ARG A 491 -24.97 -1.65 20.14
CA ARG A 491 -26.41 -1.83 20.27
C ARG A 491 -26.93 -2.90 19.32
N HIS A 492 -28.17 -3.32 19.55
CA HIS A 492 -28.87 -4.22 18.65
C HIS A 492 -28.82 -3.70 17.20
N GLY A 493 -28.61 -4.57 16.23
CA GLY A 493 -28.45 -4.22 14.83
C GLY A 493 -27.03 -3.83 14.41
N MET A 494 -26.04 -3.85 15.32
CA MET A 494 -24.64 -3.67 14.98
C MET A 494 -23.91 -5.00 14.74
N SER A 495 -24.49 -6.12 15.17
CA SER A 495 -23.91 -7.47 15.09
C SER A 495 -23.45 -7.81 13.67
N GLY A 496 -22.27 -8.39 13.53
CA GLY A 496 -21.65 -8.73 12.25
C GLY A 496 -21.03 -7.54 11.52
N GLY A 497 -21.31 -6.31 11.95
CA GLY A 497 -20.74 -5.10 11.36
C GLY A 497 -19.26 -4.91 11.67
N PRO A 498 -18.54 -4.16 10.83
CA PRO A 498 -17.11 -3.89 11.01
C PRO A 498 -16.84 -2.91 12.16
N VAL A 499 -15.80 -3.21 12.93
CA VAL A 499 -15.20 -2.27 13.88
C VAL A 499 -14.00 -1.60 13.23
N PHE A 500 -13.92 -0.27 13.30
CA PHE A 500 -12.90 0.53 12.65
C PHE A 500 -11.95 1.16 13.68
N ASN A 501 -10.69 1.28 13.30
CA ASN A 501 -9.72 2.13 14.00
C ASN A 501 -9.81 3.59 13.52
N ASP A 502 -9.02 4.49 14.13
CA ASP A 502 -8.93 5.91 13.75
C ASP A 502 -8.50 6.14 12.29
N LEU A 503 -7.91 5.15 11.65
CA LEU A 503 -7.51 5.21 10.24
C LEU A 503 -8.63 4.75 9.29
N GLY A 504 -9.79 4.36 9.82
CA GLY A 504 -10.91 3.81 9.05
C GLY A 504 -10.66 2.41 8.49
N GLN A 505 -9.72 1.68 9.07
CA GLN A 505 -9.43 0.30 8.70
C GLN A 505 -10.20 -0.63 9.64
N VAL A 506 -10.63 -1.77 9.11
CA VAL A 506 -11.35 -2.77 9.90
C VAL A 506 -10.38 -3.49 10.82
N VAL A 507 -10.71 -3.53 12.10
CA VAL A 507 -9.93 -4.19 13.16
C VAL A 507 -10.65 -5.41 13.75
N GLY A 508 -11.96 -5.53 13.50
CA GLY A 508 -12.75 -6.64 14.04
C GLY A 508 -14.21 -6.60 13.58
N ILE A 509 -15.00 -7.50 14.15
CA ILE A 509 -16.43 -7.68 13.92
C ILE A 509 -17.17 -7.43 15.21
N VAL A 510 -18.24 -6.63 15.17
CA VAL A 510 -19.11 -6.43 16.34
C VAL A 510 -19.73 -7.76 16.74
N HIS A 511 -19.49 -8.16 17.99
CA HIS A 511 -20.01 -9.39 18.56
C HIS A 511 -21.29 -9.13 19.37
N THR A 512 -21.18 -8.57 20.58
CA THR A 512 -22.33 -8.33 21.42
C THR A 512 -22.29 -6.97 22.10
N ALA A 513 -23.50 -6.47 22.46
CA ALA A 513 -23.70 -5.37 23.38
C ALA A 513 -24.05 -5.94 24.75
N THR A 514 -23.51 -5.37 25.83
CA THR A 514 -24.02 -5.69 27.18
C THR A 514 -25.43 -5.12 27.35
N GLU A 515 -26.29 -5.80 28.13
CA GLU A 515 -27.71 -5.43 28.36
C GLU A 515 -27.93 -3.97 28.79
N HIS A 516 -26.91 -3.27 29.26
CA HIS A 516 -26.96 -1.87 29.69
C HIS A 516 -26.19 -0.91 28.77
N GLY A 517 -25.69 -1.35 27.59
CA GLY A 517 -25.04 -0.49 26.58
C GLY A 517 -23.76 0.21 27.03
N LYS A 518 -23.17 -0.18 28.16
CA LYS A 518 -21.95 0.48 28.70
C LYS A 518 -20.64 -0.12 28.23
N LEU A 519 -20.66 -1.36 27.80
CA LEU A 519 -19.49 -2.09 27.28
C LEU A 519 -19.90 -2.84 26.02
N GLY A 520 -19.11 -2.71 24.98
CA GLY A 520 -19.21 -3.50 23.75
C GLY A 520 -18.09 -4.53 23.66
N SER A 521 -18.33 -5.66 23.01
CA SER A 521 -17.30 -6.62 22.66
C SER A 521 -17.25 -6.85 21.17
N PHE A 522 -16.04 -7.08 20.66
CA PHE A 522 -15.83 -7.43 19.25
C PHE A 522 -14.75 -8.48 19.10
N LEU A 523 -14.88 -9.29 18.06
CA LEU A 523 -13.89 -10.27 17.66
C LEU A 523 -12.79 -9.56 16.85
N PRO A 524 -11.50 -9.72 17.21
CA PRO A 524 -10.41 -9.21 16.38
C PRO A 524 -10.42 -9.87 15.00
N LEU A 525 -10.22 -9.09 13.95
CA LEU A 525 -10.27 -9.60 12.58
C LEU A 525 -9.28 -10.76 12.31
N ARG A 526 -8.12 -10.74 12.96
CA ARG A 526 -7.10 -11.81 12.87
C ARG A 526 -7.63 -13.20 13.27
N ASP A 527 -8.55 -13.24 14.22
CA ASP A 527 -9.10 -14.48 14.77
C ASP A 527 -10.28 -14.96 13.92
N CYS A 528 -11.02 -14.02 13.31
CA CYS A 528 -12.12 -14.32 12.39
C CYS A 528 -11.63 -14.96 11.06
N VAL A 529 -10.47 -14.55 10.56
CA VAL A 529 -9.98 -14.92 9.22
C VAL A 529 -9.32 -16.32 9.20
N ARG A 530 -9.03 -16.91 10.37
CA ARG A 530 -8.30 -18.18 10.46
C ARG A 530 -9.14 -19.43 10.42
N SER A 531 -10.45 -19.36 10.61
CA SER A 531 -11.21 -20.54 11.00
C SER A 531 -12.59 -20.75 10.36
N THR A 532 -13.17 -19.85 9.60
CA THR A 532 -14.62 -19.93 9.30
C THR A 532 -14.94 -19.65 7.83
N ASP A 533 -14.93 -20.72 7.01
CA ASP A 533 -15.47 -20.67 5.66
C ASP A 533 -16.90 -21.24 5.65
N VAL A 534 -17.86 -20.51 5.12
CA VAL A 534 -19.22 -20.98 4.88
C VAL A 534 -19.43 -21.20 3.40
N TYR A 535 -19.78 -22.41 3.01
CA TYR A 535 -19.96 -22.81 1.62
C TYR A 535 -21.42 -22.65 1.16
N GLY A 536 -21.58 -22.08 -0.02
CA GLY A 536 -22.87 -21.87 -0.67
C GLY A 536 -22.69 -21.23 -2.05
N GLU A 537 -23.81 -20.91 -2.69
CA GLU A 537 -23.81 -20.25 -4.01
C GLU A 537 -24.54 -18.92 -3.98
N TRP A 538 -24.09 -17.98 -4.83
CA TRP A 538 -24.67 -16.66 -4.98
C TRP A 538 -25.65 -16.60 -6.14
N LEU A 539 -26.82 -16.04 -5.88
CA LEU A 539 -27.82 -15.67 -6.89
C LEU A 539 -27.92 -14.15 -6.93
N LEU A 540 -27.78 -13.57 -8.11
CA LEU A 540 -27.92 -12.13 -8.32
C LEU A 540 -29.38 -11.77 -8.60
N PHE A 541 -29.83 -10.61 -8.05
CA PHE A 541 -31.10 -9.99 -8.40
C PHE A 541 -31.05 -9.30 -9.76
#